data_2446d5dfce125174c99f0881030e9cfc
#
_entry.id   2446d5dfce125174c99f0881030e9cfc
#
_cell.length_a   1.000
_cell.length_b   1.000
_cell.length_c   1.000
_cell.angle_alpha   90.00
_cell.angle_beta   90.00
_cell.angle_gamma   90.00
#
_symmetry.space_group_name_H-M   'P 1'
#
loop_
_entity.id
_entity.type
_entity.pdbx_description
1 polymer ?
#
loop_
_entity_poly.entity_id
_entity_poly.type
_entity_poly.pdbx_seq_one_letter_code
_entity_poly.pdbx_strand_id
1 'polypeptide(L)'
;MDSIFLNTLLGKECQRPPIWLMRQAGRILPSYQRLREKYSFSELMSTPELAAKVTLLPVRDLGVDAAILFSDILTIPMAMGMEMEWTERGPRFPHPLTSYKHPLKHLNVQPEKLDFVYKAIDEVVKQSEVPLIGFCGAPLTTLCYMLQGISTKLAFPEAKKFFFERRDEAKHLIDEVTDLSIDYATKQIEHGIDAFQLFESHAGLLPTEMYVEMFLPAVCRITEAVRSKGIPLIFFPKGLGSGLRHITPDVCDFVSIDWQTSLTEAREMVHPEVGLQGNIDPHLLFAPQKEIARILETYKQFFRKNPRWIVNLGHGVLADSPLENVQFLIDWIKNTKWK
;
A
#
# COMPACT_ATOMS: atom_id res chain seq x y z
N MET A 1 12.72 12.18 -14.91
CA MET A 1 11.31 12.35 -15.37
C MET A 1 10.71 13.53 -14.62
N ASP A 2 10.15 14.53 -15.29
CA ASP A 2 9.40 15.61 -14.63
C ASP A 2 7.97 15.12 -14.39
N SER A 3 7.68 14.70 -13.17
CA SER A 3 6.43 14.07 -12.78
C SER A 3 5.79 14.83 -11.61
N ILE A 4 4.50 15.16 -11.76
CA ILE A 4 3.75 15.83 -10.69
C ILE A 4 3.73 15.00 -9.39
N PHE A 5 3.73 13.67 -9.50
CA PHE A 5 3.78 12.79 -8.35
C PHE A 5 5.11 12.91 -7.61
N LEU A 6 6.24 12.80 -8.31
CA LEU A 6 7.57 12.97 -7.71
C LEU A 6 7.81 14.39 -7.22
N ASN A 7 7.36 15.39 -7.96
CA ASN A 7 7.47 16.78 -7.53
C ASN A 7 6.74 17.03 -6.20
N THR A 8 5.54 16.44 -6.03
CA THR A 8 4.79 16.53 -4.76
C THR A 8 5.53 15.82 -3.62
N LEU A 9 6.08 14.61 -3.86
CA LEU A 9 6.85 13.88 -2.86
C LEU A 9 8.10 14.67 -2.42
N LEU A 10 8.75 15.37 -3.34
CA LEU A 10 9.92 16.22 -3.10
C LEU A 10 9.57 17.60 -2.53
N GLY A 11 8.29 17.89 -2.28
CA GLY A 11 7.84 19.19 -1.74
C GLY A 11 7.91 20.35 -2.72
N LYS A 12 8.04 20.09 -4.04
CA LYS A 12 8.00 21.11 -5.07
C LYS A 12 6.56 21.58 -5.31
N GLU A 13 6.42 22.83 -5.70
CA GLU A 13 5.11 23.41 -5.98
C GLU A 13 4.47 22.78 -7.22
N CYS A 14 3.22 22.32 -7.07
CA CYS A 14 2.42 21.73 -8.15
C CYS A 14 1.13 22.52 -8.36
N GLN A 15 0.62 22.54 -9.61
CA GLN A 15 -0.62 23.26 -9.96
C GLN A 15 -1.89 22.52 -9.49
N ARG A 16 -1.80 21.23 -9.31
CA ARG A 16 -2.83 20.33 -8.79
C ARG A 16 -2.21 19.22 -7.96
N PRO A 17 -2.97 18.50 -7.13
CA PRO A 17 -2.47 17.29 -6.51
C PRO A 17 -2.32 16.18 -7.57
N PRO A 18 -1.33 15.29 -7.47
CA PRO A 18 -1.29 14.06 -8.25
C PRO A 18 -2.35 13.07 -7.77
N ILE A 19 -2.75 12.15 -8.67
CA ILE A 19 -3.71 11.10 -8.36
C ILE A 19 -3.23 9.73 -8.83
N TRP A 20 -3.29 8.77 -7.94
CA TRP A 20 -3.26 7.34 -8.22
C TRP A 20 -4.20 6.64 -7.22
N LEU A 21 -4.61 5.41 -7.48
CA LEU A 21 -5.58 4.73 -6.63
C LEU A 21 -5.05 3.35 -6.18
N MET A 22 -5.11 3.08 -4.89
CA MET A 22 -4.87 1.74 -4.37
C MET A 22 -5.80 0.74 -5.07
N ARG A 23 -5.24 -0.39 -5.55
CA ARG A 23 -5.95 -1.40 -6.36
C ARG A 23 -6.49 -0.89 -7.70
N GLN A 24 -5.86 0.14 -8.28
CA GLN A 24 -6.24 0.69 -9.59
C GLN A 24 -6.16 -0.35 -10.71
N ALA A 25 -5.19 -1.28 -10.68
CA ALA A 25 -5.10 -2.43 -11.57
C ALA A 25 -5.97 -3.57 -11.02
N GLY A 26 -7.23 -3.63 -11.44
CA GLY A 26 -8.17 -4.58 -10.86
C GLY A 26 -9.43 -4.83 -11.69
N ARG A 27 -10.39 -5.51 -11.10
CA ARG A 27 -11.62 -5.98 -11.73
C ARG A 27 -12.50 -4.88 -12.33
N ILE A 28 -12.29 -3.61 -11.97
CA ILE A 28 -12.98 -2.47 -12.58
C ILE A 28 -12.57 -2.24 -14.04
N LEU A 29 -11.36 -2.69 -14.46
CA LEU A 29 -10.85 -2.49 -15.80
C LEU A 29 -11.24 -3.64 -16.74
N PRO A 30 -11.96 -3.39 -17.84
CA PRO A 30 -12.25 -4.43 -18.85
C PRO A 30 -10.98 -5.07 -19.43
N SER A 31 -9.90 -4.29 -19.56
CA SER A 31 -8.59 -4.78 -20.02
C SER A 31 -7.99 -5.81 -19.06
N TYR A 32 -8.14 -5.61 -17.74
CA TYR A 32 -7.75 -6.57 -16.73
C TYR A 32 -8.64 -7.82 -16.75
N GLN A 33 -9.96 -7.66 -16.88
CA GLN A 33 -10.89 -8.78 -16.94
C GLN A 33 -10.56 -9.72 -18.09
N ARG A 34 -10.26 -9.19 -19.29
CA ARG A 34 -9.80 -10.00 -20.45
C ARG A 34 -8.52 -10.79 -20.18
N LEU A 35 -7.63 -10.30 -19.34
CA LEU A 35 -6.45 -11.06 -18.91
C LEU A 35 -6.83 -12.16 -17.93
N ARG A 36 -7.78 -11.88 -17.00
CA ARG A 36 -8.28 -12.85 -16.02
C ARG A 36 -9.07 -14.01 -16.64
N GLU A 37 -9.63 -13.82 -17.84
CA GLU A 37 -10.25 -14.91 -18.61
C GLU A 37 -9.22 -15.94 -19.10
N LYS A 38 -7.95 -15.51 -19.28
CA LYS A 38 -6.88 -16.34 -19.85
C LYS A 38 -5.88 -16.84 -18.82
N TYR A 39 -5.69 -16.10 -17.74
CA TYR A 39 -4.65 -16.34 -16.74
C TYR A 39 -5.23 -16.26 -15.33
N SER A 40 -4.78 -17.14 -14.45
CA SER A 40 -5.04 -17.05 -13.01
C SER A 40 -4.40 -15.79 -12.41
N PHE A 41 -4.81 -15.43 -11.20
CA PHE A 41 -4.16 -14.32 -10.48
C PHE A 41 -2.67 -14.61 -10.23
N SER A 42 -2.36 -15.84 -9.84
CA SER A 42 -0.99 -16.28 -9.61
C SER A 42 -0.13 -16.16 -10.86
N GLU A 43 -0.62 -16.63 -12.03
CA GLU A 43 0.10 -16.51 -13.29
C GLU A 43 0.34 -15.05 -13.68
N LEU A 44 -0.69 -14.17 -13.52
CA LEU A 44 -0.53 -12.74 -13.80
C LEU A 44 0.52 -12.09 -12.90
N MET A 45 0.60 -12.52 -11.65
CA MET A 45 1.54 -11.95 -10.66
C MET A 45 2.96 -12.49 -10.85
N SER A 46 3.10 -13.80 -11.09
CA SER A 46 4.40 -14.47 -11.11
C SER A 46 5.09 -14.46 -12.48
N THR A 47 4.39 -14.06 -13.56
CA THR A 47 4.98 -13.89 -14.90
C THR A 47 5.34 -12.43 -15.10
N PRO A 48 6.64 -12.05 -15.17
CA PRO A 48 7.10 -10.66 -15.19
C PRO A 48 6.42 -9.81 -16.26
N GLU A 49 6.30 -10.30 -17.49
CA GLU A 49 5.69 -9.58 -18.62
C GLU A 49 4.20 -9.35 -18.42
N LEU A 50 3.51 -10.31 -17.79
CA LEU A 50 2.09 -10.18 -17.47
C LEU A 50 1.87 -9.22 -16.30
N ALA A 51 2.70 -9.30 -15.26
CA ALA A 51 2.65 -8.38 -14.14
C ALA A 51 2.92 -6.93 -14.59
N ALA A 52 3.92 -6.72 -15.43
CA ALA A 52 4.21 -5.42 -16.03
C ALA A 52 3.03 -4.90 -16.87
N LYS A 53 2.46 -5.75 -17.72
CA LYS A 53 1.28 -5.39 -18.51
C LYS A 53 0.11 -4.95 -17.63
N VAL A 54 -0.19 -5.70 -16.56
CA VAL A 54 -1.27 -5.35 -15.61
C VAL A 54 -0.96 -4.04 -14.87
N THR A 55 0.30 -3.85 -14.44
CA THR A 55 0.75 -2.62 -13.76
C THR A 55 0.47 -1.37 -14.61
N LEU A 56 0.66 -1.45 -15.93
CA LEU A 56 0.51 -0.32 -16.85
C LEU A 56 -0.93 -0.09 -17.36
N LEU A 57 -1.87 -1.03 -17.11
CA LEU A 57 -3.26 -0.84 -17.53
C LEU A 57 -3.88 0.46 -17.00
N PRO A 58 -3.80 0.79 -15.70
CA PRO A 58 -4.40 2.02 -15.18
C PRO A 58 -3.77 3.31 -15.74
N VAL A 59 -2.48 3.27 -16.04
CA VAL A 59 -1.79 4.41 -16.68
C VAL A 59 -2.44 4.72 -18.02
N ARG A 60 -2.61 3.68 -18.84
CA ARG A 60 -3.21 3.78 -20.17
C ARG A 60 -4.72 4.01 -20.15
N ASP A 61 -5.45 3.25 -19.31
CA ASP A 61 -6.91 3.17 -19.35
C ASP A 61 -7.56 4.27 -18.50
N LEU A 62 -6.90 4.78 -17.45
CA LEU A 62 -7.41 5.80 -16.52
C LEU A 62 -6.61 7.09 -16.53
N GLY A 63 -5.36 7.08 -17.01
CA GLY A 63 -4.49 8.25 -17.03
C GLY A 63 -4.02 8.70 -15.65
N VAL A 64 -3.77 7.79 -14.72
CA VAL A 64 -3.22 8.08 -13.38
C VAL A 64 -1.81 8.65 -13.44
N ASP A 65 -1.39 9.38 -12.41
CA ASP A 65 -0.08 10.06 -12.36
C ASP A 65 1.07 9.18 -11.84
N ALA A 66 0.77 7.97 -11.35
CA ALA A 66 1.76 6.97 -10.96
C ALA A 66 1.23 5.55 -11.18
N ALA A 67 2.12 4.64 -11.56
CA ALA A 67 1.86 3.21 -11.54
C ALA A 67 2.21 2.64 -10.16
N ILE A 68 1.47 1.62 -9.71
CA ILE A 68 1.89 0.77 -8.60
C ILE A 68 2.05 -0.65 -9.12
N LEU A 69 3.14 -1.29 -8.75
CA LEU A 69 3.47 -2.62 -9.21
C LEU A 69 2.31 -3.60 -8.93
N PHE A 70 1.97 -4.42 -9.92
CA PHE A 70 1.00 -5.50 -9.72
C PHE A 70 1.70 -6.68 -9.03
N SER A 71 1.51 -6.78 -7.72
CA SER A 71 2.06 -7.81 -6.84
C SER A 71 1.10 -8.00 -5.65
N ASP A 72 1.54 -8.71 -4.61
CA ASP A 72 0.78 -8.90 -3.38
C ASP A 72 1.58 -8.48 -2.14
N ILE A 73 0.88 -8.01 -1.09
CA ILE A 73 1.49 -7.62 0.19
C ILE A 73 2.04 -8.83 0.97
N LEU A 74 1.68 -10.05 0.57
CA LEU A 74 2.06 -11.30 1.24
C LEU A 74 3.19 -12.05 0.51
N THR A 75 3.94 -11.38 -0.37
CA THR A 75 5.16 -11.95 -0.98
C THR A 75 6.24 -12.27 0.05
N ILE A 76 6.34 -11.45 1.10
CA ILE A 76 7.31 -11.67 2.21
C ILE A 76 7.09 -13.02 2.90
N PRO A 77 5.89 -13.38 3.40
CA PRO A 77 5.64 -14.71 3.96
C PRO A 77 5.98 -15.87 3.03
N MET A 78 5.73 -15.73 1.73
CA MET A 78 6.11 -16.75 0.73
C MET A 78 7.63 -16.93 0.66
N ALA A 79 8.38 -15.83 0.67
CA ALA A 79 9.85 -15.88 0.71
C ALA A 79 10.39 -16.35 2.07
N MET A 80 9.61 -16.27 3.15
CA MET A 80 9.91 -16.87 4.45
C MET A 80 9.57 -18.36 4.53
N GLY A 81 9.21 -18.99 3.41
CA GLY A 81 8.96 -20.42 3.31
C GLY A 81 7.52 -20.85 3.60
N MET A 82 6.59 -19.92 3.77
CA MET A 82 5.19 -20.26 3.98
C MET A 82 4.49 -20.57 2.65
N GLU A 83 3.76 -21.68 2.60
CA GLU A 83 2.88 -22.01 1.48
C GLU A 83 1.65 -21.10 1.51
N MET A 84 1.28 -20.55 0.35
CA MET A 84 0.11 -19.69 0.19
C MET A 84 -0.83 -20.26 -0.87
N GLU A 85 -2.10 -20.32 -0.54
CA GLU A 85 -3.20 -20.70 -1.43
C GLU A 85 -4.08 -19.49 -1.73
N TRP A 86 -4.54 -19.40 -2.98
CA TRP A 86 -5.54 -18.42 -3.39
C TRP A 86 -6.94 -19.03 -3.30
N THR A 87 -7.76 -18.52 -2.40
CA THR A 87 -9.15 -18.97 -2.21
C THR A 87 -10.13 -17.88 -2.67
N GLU A 88 -11.42 -18.23 -2.78
CA GLU A 88 -12.48 -17.24 -3.05
C GLU A 88 -12.54 -16.11 -2.00
N ARG A 89 -12.07 -16.36 -0.78
CA ARG A 89 -12.01 -15.40 0.32
C ARG A 89 -10.72 -14.60 0.38
N GLY A 90 -9.81 -14.81 -0.59
CA GLY A 90 -8.48 -14.20 -0.64
C GLY A 90 -7.35 -15.17 -0.29
N PRO A 91 -6.14 -14.64 -0.03
CA PRO A 91 -4.98 -15.46 0.28
C PRO A 91 -5.14 -16.19 1.62
N ARG A 92 -4.64 -17.43 1.67
CA ARG A 92 -4.64 -18.28 2.86
C ARG A 92 -3.29 -18.96 3.03
N PHE A 93 -2.81 -19.02 4.25
CA PHE A 93 -1.70 -19.88 4.65
C PHE A 93 -2.27 -21.11 5.37
N PRO A 94 -2.22 -22.31 4.76
CA PRO A 94 -2.82 -23.53 5.34
C PRO A 94 -2.19 -23.92 6.69
N HIS A 95 -0.92 -23.58 6.85
CA HIS A 95 -0.12 -23.88 8.03
C HIS A 95 0.31 -22.59 8.74
N PRO A 96 -0.60 -21.91 9.49
CA PRO A 96 -0.27 -20.69 10.19
C PRO A 96 0.73 -20.95 11.32
N LEU A 97 1.55 -19.93 11.63
CA LEU A 97 2.62 -20.06 12.61
C LEU A 97 2.13 -20.38 14.02
N THR A 98 0.89 -20.03 14.37
CA THR A 98 0.27 -20.41 15.66
C THR A 98 0.07 -21.93 15.81
N SER A 99 0.10 -22.69 14.72
CA SER A 99 0.03 -24.16 14.74
C SER A 99 1.28 -24.79 15.33
N TYR A 100 2.36 -24.03 15.51
CA TYR A 100 3.66 -24.54 15.95
C TYR A 100 4.03 -24.04 17.36
N LYS A 101 4.66 -24.93 18.15
CA LYS A 101 5.19 -24.55 19.47
C LYS A 101 6.32 -23.53 19.36
N HIS A 102 7.14 -23.62 18.32
CA HIS A 102 8.30 -22.75 18.07
C HIS A 102 8.21 -22.18 16.65
N PRO A 103 7.41 -21.12 16.40
CA PRO A 103 7.16 -20.56 15.08
C PRO A 103 8.40 -20.22 14.27
N LEU A 104 9.40 -19.58 14.87
CA LEU A 104 10.65 -19.20 14.21
C LEU A 104 11.39 -20.36 13.55
N LYS A 105 11.30 -21.59 14.13
CA LYS A 105 11.95 -22.77 13.56
C LYS A 105 11.30 -23.29 12.28
N HIS A 106 10.12 -22.78 11.95
CA HIS A 106 9.36 -23.15 10.73
C HIS A 106 9.50 -22.13 9.61
N LEU A 107 10.26 -21.06 9.85
CA LEU A 107 10.62 -20.10 8.81
C LEU A 107 11.87 -20.58 8.09
N ASN A 108 11.84 -20.48 6.76
CA ASN A 108 12.96 -20.81 5.88
C ASN A 108 13.07 -19.71 4.82
N VAL A 109 13.91 -18.72 5.10
CA VAL A 109 14.04 -17.54 4.25
C VAL A 109 14.73 -17.91 2.94
N GLN A 110 14.03 -17.66 1.83
CA GLN A 110 14.40 -17.95 0.44
C GLN A 110 14.18 -16.69 -0.41
N PRO A 111 15.09 -15.70 -0.35
CA PRO A 111 14.91 -14.40 -1.04
C PRO A 111 14.74 -14.54 -2.55
N GLU A 112 15.32 -15.58 -3.16
CA GLU A 112 15.20 -15.87 -4.59
C GLU A 112 13.75 -16.10 -5.04
N LYS A 113 12.86 -16.46 -4.14
CA LYS A 113 11.41 -16.55 -4.43
C LYS A 113 10.77 -15.20 -4.78
N LEU A 114 11.47 -14.10 -4.57
CA LEU A 114 11.02 -12.73 -4.91
C LEU A 114 11.52 -12.26 -6.29
N ASP A 115 12.38 -13.03 -6.97
CA ASP A 115 13.00 -12.64 -8.24
C ASP A 115 11.99 -12.27 -9.34
N PHE A 116 10.82 -12.90 -9.35
CA PHE A 116 9.75 -12.58 -10.31
C PHE A 116 9.26 -11.14 -10.17
N VAL A 117 9.27 -10.61 -8.93
CA VAL A 117 8.87 -9.22 -8.64
C VAL A 117 9.88 -8.26 -9.25
N TYR A 118 11.17 -8.52 -9.05
CA TYR A 118 12.25 -7.67 -9.56
C TYR A 118 12.28 -7.65 -11.10
N LYS A 119 12.10 -8.81 -11.73
CA LYS A 119 11.96 -8.92 -13.17
C LYS A 119 10.73 -8.18 -13.71
N ALA A 120 9.62 -8.20 -12.96
CA ALA A 120 8.43 -7.43 -13.32
C ALA A 120 8.69 -5.92 -13.25
N ILE A 121 9.44 -5.44 -12.26
CA ILE A 121 9.87 -4.04 -12.18
C ILE A 121 10.71 -3.68 -13.40
N ASP A 122 11.70 -4.50 -13.78
CA ASP A 122 12.52 -4.27 -14.98
C ASP A 122 11.65 -4.10 -16.24
N GLU A 123 10.62 -4.93 -16.39
CA GLU A 123 9.71 -4.84 -17.54
C GLU A 123 8.82 -3.60 -17.50
N VAL A 124 8.38 -3.15 -16.30
CA VAL A 124 7.60 -1.91 -16.15
C VAL A 124 8.46 -0.70 -16.47
N VAL A 125 9.67 -0.61 -15.91
CA VAL A 125 10.57 0.54 -16.06
C VAL A 125 10.92 0.79 -17.54
N LYS A 126 11.06 -0.26 -18.36
CA LYS A 126 11.29 -0.13 -19.79
C LYS A 126 10.14 0.53 -20.55
N GLN A 127 8.93 0.51 -20.03
CA GLN A 127 7.70 0.86 -20.77
C GLN A 127 6.91 2.01 -20.12
N SER A 128 7.19 2.32 -18.85
CA SER A 128 6.39 3.30 -18.10
C SER A 128 6.77 4.73 -18.45
N GLU A 129 5.74 5.56 -18.69
CA GLU A 129 5.87 7.01 -18.86
C GLU A 129 5.59 7.77 -17.55
N VAL A 130 5.20 7.06 -16.48
CA VAL A 130 4.91 7.62 -15.15
C VAL A 130 5.77 6.92 -14.09
N PRO A 131 5.98 7.55 -12.92
CA PRO A 131 6.71 6.93 -11.83
C PRO A 131 6.10 5.60 -11.38
N LEU A 132 6.96 4.67 -10.98
CA LEU A 132 6.58 3.37 -10.46
C LEU A 132 6.69 3.34 -8.94
N ILE A 133 5.60 2.97 -8.28
CA ILE A 133 5.56 2.73 -6.84
C ILE A 133 5.79 1.23 -6.59
N GLY A 134 6.88 0.90 -5.88
CA GLY A 134 7.07 -0.41 -5.27
C GLY A 134 6.36 -0.50 -3.92
N PHE A 135 6.18 -1.69 -3.38
CA PHE A 135 5.51 -1.82 -2.09
C PHE A 135 5.77 -3.16 -1.40
N CYS A 136 5.40 -3.22 -0.11
CA CYS A 136 5.16 -4.47 0.60
C CYS A 136 4.10 -4.30 1.70
N GLY A 137 3.70 -5.41 2.31
CA GLY A 137 2.96 -5.41 3.57
C GLY A 137 3.86 -4.97 4.72
N ALA A 138 3.34 -4.13 5.62
CA ALA A 138 4.04 -3.74 6.83
C ALA A 138 4.02 -4.88 7.87
N PRO A 139 4.89 -4.84 8.89
CA PRO A 139 5.12 -5.98 9.79
C PRO A 139 3.89 -6.51 10.50
N LEU A 140 3.00 -5.66 11.03
CA LEU A 140 1.79 -6.16 11.72
C LEU A 140 0.85 -6.87 10.75
N THR A 141 0.56 -6.25 9.59
CA THR A 141 -0.30 -6.85 8.57
C THR A 141 0.25 -8.18 8.10
N THR A 142 1.53 -8.23 7.79
CA THR A 142 2.23 -9.46 7.36
C THR A 142 2.13 -10.56 8.43
N LEU A 143 2.46 -10.24 9.68
CA LEU A 143 2.40 -11.19 10.80
C LEU A 143 0.98 -11.65 11.13
N CYS A 144 -0.04 -10.80 10.97
CA CYS A 144 -1.43 -11.23 11.14
C CYS A 144 -1.77 -12.42 10.24
N TYR A 145 -1.37 -12.36 8.96
CA TYR A 145 -1.58 -13.47 8.03
C TYR A 145 -0.68 -14.67 8.33
N MET A 146 0.59 -14.44 8.67
CA MET A 146 1.52 -15.52 9.03
C MET A 146 1.05 -16.30 10.27
N LEU A 147 0.55 -15.60 11.29
CA LEU A 147 0.11 -16.18 12.56
C LEU A 147 -1.23 -16.88 12.46
N GLN A 148 -2.19 -16.35 11.68
CA GLN A 148 -3.57 -16.88 11.65
C GLN A 148 -3.95 -17.56 10.34
N GLY A 149 -3.23 -17.30 9.27
CA GLY A 149 -3.43 -17.91 7.95
C GLY A 149 -4.45 -17.20 7.08
N ILE A 150 -5.56 -16.71 7.62
CA ILE A 150 -6.62 -16.00 6.88
C ILE A 150 -7.34 -15.00 7.79
N SER A 151 -7.80 -13.89 7.22
CA SER A 151 -8.69 -12.97 7.93
C SER A 151 -10.08 -13.58 8.15
N THR A 152 -10.66 -13.33 9.31
CA THR A 152 -12.03 -13.74 9.68
C THR A 152 -12.95 -12.54 9.86
N LYS A 153 -14.24 -12.77 10.20
CA LYS A 153 -15.16 -11.68 10.56
C LYS A 153 -14.70 -10.84 11.76
N LEU A 154 -13.91 -11.44 12.66
CA LEU A 154 -13.29 -10.76 13.82
C LEU A 154 -11.86 -10.28 13.51
N ALA A 155 -11.53 -10.10 12.25
CA ALA A 155 -10.19 -9.84 11.75
C ALA A 155 -9.22 -10.98 12.13
N PHE A 156 -8.25 -10.75 13.02
CA PHE A 156 -7.18 -11.71 13.34
C PHE A 156 -7.13 -12.01 14.85
N PRO A 157 -8.16 -12.67 15.44
CA PRO A 157 -8.19 -12.92 16.88
C PRO A 157 -7.01 -13.77 17.38
N GLU A 158 -6.58 -14.80 16.63
CA GLU A 158 -5.46 -15.65 17.05
C GLU A 158 -4.12 -14.92 16.99
N ALA A 159 -3.92 -14.07 15.97
CA ALA A 159 -2.73 -13.22 15.90
C ALA A 159 -2.70 -12.20 17.05
N LYS A 160 -3.85 -11.57 17.36
CA LYS A 160 -3.95 -10.67 18.52
C LYS A 160 -3.57 -11.39 19.81
N LYS A 161 -4.16 -12.56 20.06
CA LYS A 161 -3.86 -13.38 21.23
C LYS A 161 -2.37 -13.68 21.34
N PHE A 162 -1.74 -14.05 20.23
CA PHE A 162 -0.31 -14.32 20.17
C PHE A 162 0.54 -13.12 20.60
N PHE A 163 0.22 -11.91 20.13
CA PHE A 163 0.95 -10.69 20.50
C PHE A 163 0.85 -10.36 22.01
N PHE A 164 -0.24 -10.74 22.67
CA PHE A 164 -0.37 -10.55 24.11
C PHE A 164 0.30 -11.66 24.92
N GLU A 165 0.19 -12.91 24.50
CA GLU A 165 0.65 -14.08 25.27
C GLU A 165 2.13 -14.39 25.04
N ARG A 166 2.66 -14.12 23.84
CA ARG A 166 4.00 -14.56 23.41
C ARG A 166 4.83 -13.36 22.91
N ARG A 167 4.90 -12.32 23.72
CA ARG A 167 5.43 -11.00 23.33
C ARG A 167 6.90 -11.06 22.86
N ASP A 168 7.75 -11.85 23.49
CA ASP A 168 9.16 -11.95 23.10
C ASP A 168 9.32 -12.68 21.77
N GLU A 169 8.55 -13.74 21.52
CA GLU A 169 8.55 -14.38 20.20
C GLU A 169 7.98 -13.46 19.12
N ALA A 170 6.96 -12.68 19.45
CA ALA A 170 6.42 -11.68 18.52
C ALA A 170 7.49 -10.66 18.11
N LYS A 171 8.32 -10.19 19.04
CA LYS A 171 9.43 -9.27 18.72
C LYS A 171 10.43 -9.90 17.76
N HIS A 172 10.83 -11.15 17.97
CA HIS A 172 11.72 -11.83 17.04
C HIS A 172 11.09 -12.02 15.65
N LEU A 173 9.79 -12.34 15.58
CA LEU A 173 9.09 -12.44 14.30
C LEU A 173 8.97 -11.08 13.60
N ILE A 174 8.78 -9.98 14.37
CA ILE A 174 8.78 -8.62 13.82
C ILE A 174 10.14 -8.30 13.20
N ASP A 175 11.24 -8.65 13.89
CA ASP A 175 12.59 -8.41 13.39
C ASP A 175 12.85 -9.21 12.09
N GLU A 176 12.54 -10.50 12.05
CA GLU A 176 12.72 -11.33 10.85
C GLU A 176 11.91 -10.79 9.64
N VAL A 177 10.64 -10.42 9.84
CA VAL A 177 9.81 -9.83 8.79
C VAL A 177 10.37 -8.48 8.35
N THR A 178 10.87 -7.68 9.30
CA THR A 178 11.42 -6.36 9.02
C THR A 178 12.70 -6.46 8.19
N ASP A 179 13.62 -7.35 8.56
CA ASP A 179 14.89 -7.54 7.86
C ASP A 179 14.66 -7.97 6.41
N LEU A 180 13.78 -8.96 6.18
CA LEU A 180 13.44 -9.36 4.80
C LEU A 180 12.68 -8.26 4.04
N SER A 181 11.85 -7.46 4.72
CA SER A 181 11.17 -6.32 4.10
C SER A 181 12.14 -5.23 3.65
N ILE A 182 13.21 -5.00 4.41
CA ILE A 182 14.31 -4.08 4.05
C ILE A 182 15.04 -4.59 2.82
N ASP A 183 15.42 -5.86 2.79
CA ASP A 183 16.08 -6.48 1.64
C ASP A 183 15.20 -6.40 0.39
N TYR A 184 13.91 -6.71 0.55
CA TYR A 184 12.93 -6.66 -0.52
C TYR A 184 12.72 -5.25 -1.07
N ALA A 185 12.60 -4.24 -0.20
CA ALA A 185 12.49 -2.85 -0.61
C ALA A 185 13.77 -2.38 -1.33
N THR A 186 14.94 -2.71 -0.78
CA THR A 186 16.23 -2.37 -1.39
C THR A 186 16.38 -2.94 -2.79
N LYS A 187 15.99 -4.21 -2.98
CA LYS A 187 16.00 -4.85 -4.30
C LYS A 187 15.02 -4.20 -5.28
N GLN A 188 13.80 -3.86 -4.84
CA GLN A 188 12.88 -3.12 -5.70
C GLN A 188 13.46 -1.78 -6.15
N ILE A 189 14.15 -1.06 -5.25
CA ILE A 189 14.83 0.21 -5.56
C ILE A 189 15.97 -0.01 -6.59
N GLU A 190 16.79 -1.02 -6.40
CA GLU A 190 17.88 -1.39 -7.34
C GLU A 190 17.36 -1.69 -8.75
N HIS A 191 16.12 -2.19 -8.87
CA HIS A 191 15.43 -2.45 -10.13
C HIS A 191 14.65 -1.25 -10.69
N GLY A 192 14.59 -0.12 -9.98
CA GLY A 192 14.18 1.17 -10.55
C GLY A 192 12.79 1.66 -10.19
N ILE A 193 12.28 1.35 -9.00
CA ILE A 193 11.10 2.04 -8.47
C ILE A 193 11.43 3.49 -8.05
N ASP A 194 10.44 4.38 -8.14
CA ASP A 194 10.58 5.82 -7.85
C ASP A 194 10.06 6.21 -6.46
N ALA A 195 9.21 5.41 -5.86
CA ALA A 195 8.67 5.57 -4.50
C ALA A 195 8.35 4.21 -3.90
N PHE A 196 8.31 4.12 -2.57
CA PHE A 196 7.94 2.89 -1.88
C PHE A 196 6.72 3.09 -1.00
N GLN A 197 5.70 2.23 -1.14
CA GLN A 197 4.47 2.23 -0.33
C GLN A 197 4.51 1.07 0.67
N LEU A 198 4.40 1.38 1.96
CA LEU A 198 4.31 0.38 3.03
C LEU A 198 2.86 0.25 3.51
N PHE A 199 2.23 -0.91 3.31
CA PHE A 199 0.83 -1.15 3.61
C PHE A 199 0.62 -1.78 4.99
N GLU A 200 0.19 -0.98 5.98
CA GLU A 200 -0.24 -1.47 7.29
C GLU A 200 -1.78 -1.48 7.38
N SER A 201 -2.39 -2.38 6.63
CA SER A 201 -3.85 -2.47 6.48
C SER A 201 -4.59 -2.81 7.79
N HIS A 202 -3.87 -3.20 8.82
CA HIS A 202 -4.40 -3.64 10.10
C HIS A 202 -3.82 -2.88 11.32
N ALA A 203 -3.30 -1.65 11.12
CA ALA A 203 -2.74 -0.84 12.22
C ALA A 203 -3.73 -0.66 13.38
N GLY A 204 -5.01 -0.47 13.07
CA GLY A 204 -6.08 -0.35 14.07
C GLY A 204 -6.51 -1.66 14.75
N LEU A 205 -5.83 -2.77 14.50
CA LEU A 205 -6.14 -4.06 15.13
C LEU A 205 -5.74 -4.10 16.61
N LEU A 206 -4.65 -3.42 16.97
CA LEU A 206 -4.08 -3.37 18.30
C LEU A 206 -4.41 -2.02 18.98
N PRO A 207 -4.37 -1.95 20.32
CA PRO A 207 -4.34 -0.66 21.02
C PRO A 207 -3.18 0.20 20.48
N THR A 208 -3.42 1.51 20.36
CA THR A 208 -2.44 2.45 19.78
C THR A 208 -1.07 2.35 20.45
N GLU A 209 -1.03 2.32 21.78
CA GLU A 209 0.21 2.25 22.56
C GLU A 209 1.00 0.97 22.25
N MET A 210 0.30 -0.15 22.12
CA MET A 210 0.91 -1.43 21.79
C MET A 210 1.45 -1.44 20.35
N TYR A 211 0.71 -0.86 19.39
CA TYR A 211 1.18 -0.70 18.02
C TYR A 211 2.44 0.16 17.97
N VAL A 212 2.41 1.31 18.61
CA VAL A 212 3.54 2.27 18.67
C VAL A 212 4.77 1.63 19.31
N GLU A 213 4.59 0.89 20.39
CA GLU A 213 5.71 0.23 21.08
C GLU A 213 6.32 -0.92 20.26
N MET A 214 5.47 -1.78 19.66
CA MET A 214 5.94 -3.04 19.07
C MET A 214 6.28 -2.91 17.59
N PHE A 215 5.51 -2.14 16.81
CA PHE A 215 5.56 -2.18 15.34
C PHE A 215 6.10 -0.89 14.71
N LEU A 216 5.89 0.27 15.33
CA LEU A 216 6.35 1.53 14.76
C LEU A 216 7.89 1.59 14.63
N PRO A 217 8.70 1.05 15.56
CA PRO A 217 10.16 0.96 15.38
C PRO A 217 10.58 0.18 14.14
N ALA A 218 9.86 -0.89 13.80
CA ALA A 218 10.10 -1.66 12.58
C ALA A 218 9.80 -0.85 11.31
N VAL A 219 8.72 -0.06 11.33
CA VAL A 219 8.40 0.88 10.24
C VAL A 219 9.53 1.91 10.07
N CYS A 220 10.05 2.49 11.16
CA CYS A 220 11.19 3.43 11.11
C CYS A 220 12.43 2.79 10.48
N ARG A 221 12.77 1.55 10.82
CA ARG A 221 13.90 0.81 10.22
C ARG A 221 13.74 0.65 8.71
N ILE A 222 12.56 0.26 8.25
CA ILE A 222 12.27 0.14 6.81
C ILE A 222 12.38 1.51 6.13
N THR A 223 11.84 2.56 6.76
CA THR A 223 11.89 3.93 6.23
C THR A 223 13.32 4.44 6.09
N GLU A 224 14.16 4.24 7.10
CA GLU A 224 15.57 4.61 7.07
C GLU A 224 16.31 3.89 5.93
N ALA A 225 16.09 2.60 5.77
CA ALA A 225 16.70 1.82 4.69
C ALA A 225 16.29 2.31 3.30
N VAL A 226 15.00 2.56 3.07
CA VAL A 226 14.46 3.08 1.81
C VAL A 226 15.04 4.48 1.51
N ARG A 227 15.03 5.38 2.50
CA ARG A 227 15.55 6.75 2.36
C ARG A 227 17.05 6.80 2.12
N SER A 228 17.81 5.88 2.71
CA SER A 228 19.27 5.79 2.48
C SER A 228 19.62 5.56 1.01
N LYS A 229 18.65 5.06 0.22
CA LYS A 229 18.75 4.88 -1.24
C LYS A 229 18.17 6.06 -2.04
N GLY A 230 17.74 7.15 -1.38
CA GLY A 230 17.19 8.34 -2.03
C GLY A 230 15.73 8.22 -2.50
N ILE A 231 14.99 7.21 -2.04
CA ILE A 231 13.60 6.94 -2.42
C ILE A 231 12.66 7.35 -1.28
N PRO A 232 11.57 8.11 -1.57
CA PRO A 232 10.58 8.47 -0.56
C PRO A 232 9.69 7.26 -0.18
N LEU A 233 9.33 7.19 1.11
CA LEU A 233 8.43 6.17 1.63
C LEU A 233 7.06 6.77 1.97
N ILE A 234 6.01 6.12 1.50
CA ILE A 234 4.61 6.40 1.82
C ILE A 234 4.10 5.29 2.75
N PHE A 235 3.61 5.65 3.93
CA PHE A 235 3.10 4.69 4.91
C PHE A 235 1.58 4.73 5.00
N PHE A 236 0.92 3.57 5.01
CA PHE A 236 -0.55 3.46 5.12
C PHE A 236 -0.97 2.71 6.38
N PRO A 237 -1.07 3.37 7.55
CA PRO A 237 -1.52 2.78 8.81
C PRO A 237 -3.04 2.84 8.95
N LYS A 238 -3.77 1.98 8.22
CA LYS A 238 -5.24 2.00 8.24
C LYS A 238 -5.81 1.73 9.63
N GLY A 239 -6.71 2.60 10.07
CA GLY A 239 -7.38 2.50 11.36
C GLY A 239 -6.55 2.93 12.55
N LEU A 240 -5.39 3.57 12.34
CA LEU A 240 -4.53 4.03 13.44
C LEU A 240 -5.18 5.15 14.27
N GLY A 241 -6.11 5.93 13.69
CA GLY A 241 -6.90 6.93 14.40
C GLY A 241 -6.04 7.96 15.12
N SER A 242 -6.24 8.14 16.43
CA SER A 242 -5.46 9.09 17.24
C SER A 242 -3.96 8.79 17.28
N GLY A 243 -3.54 7.58 16.89
CA GLY A 243 -2.13 7.21 16.75
C GLY A 243 -1.40 7.96 15.65
N LEU A 244 -2.11 8.65 14.75
CA LEU A 244 -1.52 9.52 13.74
C LEU A 244 -0.62 10.61 14.35
N ARG A 245 -0.79 10.97 15.62
CA ARG A 245 0.11 11.89 16.35
C ARG A 245 1.55 11.39 16.51
N HIS A 246 1.76 10.09 16.35
CA HIS A 246 3.09 9.48 16.39
C HIS A 246 3.78 9.41 15.01
N ILE A 247 3.10 9.90 13.96
CA ILE A 247 3.67 9.94 12.61
C ILE A 247 4.54 11.18 12.46
N THR A 248 5.84 10.94 12.48
CA THR A 248 6.92 11.94 12.36
C THR A 248 7.73 11.68 11.08
N PRO A 249 8.65 12.58 10.70
CA PRO A 249 9.56 12.34 9.59
C PRO A 249 10.37 11.05 9.71
N ASP A 250 10.65 10.56 10.90
CA ASP A 250 11.36 9.28 11.09
C ASP A 250 10.53 8.07 10.67
N VAL A 251 9.19 8.21 10.68
CA VAL A 251 8.25 7.14 10.32
C VAL A 251 8.04 7.06 8.81
N CYS A 252 7.88 8.21 8.13
CA CYS A 252 7.62 8.23 6.67
C CYS A 252 7.75 9.65 6.09
N ASP A 253 7.84 9.75 4.75
CA ASP A 253 7.79 11.02 4.02
C ASP A 253 6.35 11.47 3.78
N PHE A 254 5.46 10.51 3.55
CA PHE A 254 4.02 10.70 3.38
C PHE A 254 3.25 9.64 4.18
N VAL A 255 2.16 10.05 4.81
CA VAL A 255 1.22 9.12 5.42
C VAL A 255 -0.10 9.08 4.64
N SER A 256 -0.53 7.87 4.32
CA SER A 256 -1.82 7.64 3.67
C SER A 256 -2.91 7.52 4.73
N ILE A 257 -3.95 8.32 4.60
CA ILE A 257 -5.06 8.44 5.56
C ILE A 257 -6.24 7.64 5.04
N ASP A 258 -6.90 6.87 5.89
CA ASP A 258 -8.17 6.23 5.58
C ASP A 258 -9.34 7.22 5.70
N TRP A 259 -10.54 6.80 5.24
CA TRP A 259 -11.71 7.66 5.21
C TRP A 259 -12.34 7.98 6.56
N GLN A 260 -11.89 7.31 7.65
CA GLN A 260 -12.46 7.47 9.00
C GLN A 260 -11.97 8.74 9.71
N THR A 261 -10.82 9.27 9.25
CA THR A 261 -10.24 10.52 9.76
C THR A 261 -10.23 11.55 8.62
N SER A 262 -10.79 12.74 8.85
CA SER A 262 -10.72 13.81 7.85
C SER A 262 -9.28 14.27 7.62
N LEU A 263 -8.97 14.74 6.39
CA LEU A 263 -7.62 15.26 6.09
C LEU A 263 -7.24 16.46 6.97
N THR A 264 -8.21 17.26 7.40
CA THR A 264 -7.96 18.41 8.29
C THR A 264 -7.55 17.93 9.68
N GLU A 265 -8.28 16.98 10.26
CA GLU A 265 -7.92 16.38 11.56
C GLU A 265 -6.59 15.61 11.47
N ALA A 266 -6.38 14.87 10.38
CA ALA A 266 -5.10 14.20 10.15
C ALA A 266 -3.93 15.19 10.10
N ARG A 267 -4.12 16.35 9.42
CA ARG A 267 -3.07 17.39 9.35
C ARG A 267 -2.73 17.98 10.70
N GLU A 268 -3.70 18.09 11.62
CA GLU A 268 -3.48 18.58 12.98
C GLU A 268 -2.70 17.59 13.85
N MET A 269 -2.85 16.29 13.57
CA MET A 269 -2.18 15.21 14.33
C MET A 269 -0.80 14.87 13.81
N VAL A 270 -0.66 14.77 12.48
CA VAL A 270 0.58 14.35 11.81
C VAL A 270 1.62 15.49 11.81
N HIS A 271 2.89 15.15 12.00
CA HIS A 271 3.97 16.14 11.96
C HIS A 271 3.93 16.97 10.66
N PRO A 272 4.10 18.31 10.70
CA PRO A 272 3.90 19.18 9.54
C PRO A 272 4.81 18.89 8.34
N GLU A 273 5.99 18.32 8.56
CA GLU A 273 6.93 17.94 7.50
C GLU A 273 6.51 16.65 6.76
N VAL A 274 5.62 15.84 7.33
CA VAL A 274 5.10 14.64 6.67
C VAL A 274 3.96 15.04 5.73
N GLY A 275 4.05 14.68 4.45
CA GLY A 275 2.98 14.87 3.47
C GLY A 275 1.79 13.94 3.74
N LEU A 276 0.64 14.25 3.15
CA LEU A 276 -0.56 13.42 3.28
C LEU A 276 -0.94 12.78 1.95
N GLN A 277 -1.49 11.57 2.00
CA GLN A 277 -2.13 10.88 0.89
C GLN A 277 -3.52 10.42 1.32
N GLY A 278 -4.45 10.34 0.37
CA GLY A 278 -5.81 9.84 0.65
C GLY A 278 -6.83 10.98 0.50
N ASN A 279 -7.99 10.88 1.08
CA ASN A 279 -8.59 9.81 1.93
C ASN A 279 -10.05 9.55 1.52
N ILE A 280 -10.31 9.65 0.22
CA ILE A 280 -11.69 9.53 -0.31
C ILE A 280 -12.25 8.15 0.07
N ASP A 281 -13.46 8.11 0.63
CA ASP A 281 -14.16 6.84 0.88
C ASP A 281 -14.36 6.11 -0.46
N PRO A 282 -13.90 4.86 -0.60
CA PRO A 282 -14.13 4.09 -1.82
C PRO A 282 -15.61 3.95 -2.21
N HIS A 283 -16.53 3.99 -1.25
CA HIS A 283 -17.97 3.93 -1.52
C HIS A 283 -18.52 5.20 -2.17
N LEU A 284 -17.80 6.31 -2.12
CA LEU A 284 -18.17 7.52 -2.87
C LEU A 284 -18.27 7.25 -4.38
N LEU A 285 -17.51 6.28 -4.89
CA LEU A 285 -17.55 5.89 -6.30
C LEU A 285 -18.90 5.29 -6.76
N PHE A 286 -19.79 4.93 -5.84
CA PHE A 286 -21.16 4.50 -6.16
C PHE A 286 -22.16 5.66 -6.21
N ALA A 287 -21.76 6.85 -5.79
CA ALA A 287 -22.63 8.01 -5.80
C ALA A 287 -22.80 8.60 -7.22
N PRO A 288 -23.88 9.35 -7.49
CA PRO A 288 -23.98 10.13 -8.72
C PRO A 288 -22.81 11.09 -8.89
N GLN A 289 -22.31 11.30 -10.11
CA GLN A 289 -21.15 12.14 -10.40
C GLN A 289 -21.28 13.57 -9.84
N LYS A 290 -22.50 14.11 -9.80
CA LYS A 290 -22.76 15.43 -9.18
C LYS A 290 -22.39 15.44 -7.69
N GLU A 291 -22.67 14.36 -6.98
CA GLU A 291 -22.31 14.23 -5.55
C GLU A 291 -20.80 14.00 -5.37
N ILE A 292 -20.19 13.20 -6.23
CA ILE A 292 -18.73 13.04 -6.27
C ILE A 292 -18.07 14.41 -6.43
N ALA A 293 -18.49 15.19 -7.44
CA ALA A 293 -17.96 16.54 -7.69
C ALA A 293 -18.15 17.48 -6.49
N ARG A 294 -19.33 17.44 -5.84
CA ARG A 294 -19.62 18.27 -4.67
C ARG A 294 -18.64 17.99 -3.51
N ILE A 295 -18.35 16.72 -3.28
CA ILE A 295 -17.39 16.31 -2.23
C ILE A 295 -15.96 16.69 -2.63
N LEU A 296 -15.56 16.46 -3.88
CA LEU A 296 -14.24 16.82 -4.38
C LEU A 296 -13.96 18.31 -4.29
N GLU A 297 -14.98 19.16 -4.47
CA GLU A 297 -14.84 20.62 -4.34
C GLU A 297 -14.36 21.02 -2.93
N THR A 298 -14.71 20.27 -1.89
CA THR A 298 -14.25 20.54 -0.51
C THR A 298 -12.75 20.38 -0.34
N TYR A 299 -12.11 19.49 -1.12
CA TYR A 299 -10.67 19.24 -1.04
C TYR A 299 -9.82 20.38 -1.64
N LYS A 300 -10.39 21.28 -2.44
CA LYS A 300 -9.65 22.43 -2.98
C LYS A 300 -9.10 23.32 -1.87
N GLN A 301 -9.93 23.62 -0.85
CA GLN A 301 -9.47 24.44 0.28
C GLN A 301 -8.36 23.75 1.06
N PHE A 302 -8.44 22.43 1.20
CA PHE A 302 -7.38 21.65 1.83
C PHE A 302 -6.07 21.75 1.06
N PHE A 303 -6.09 21.49 -0.26
CA PHE A 303 -4.90 21.53 -1.11
C PHE A 303 -4.21 22.91 -1.12
N ARG A 304 -4.98 24.02 -1.16
CA ARG A 304 -4.42 25.37 -1.11
C ARG A 304 -3.58 25.64 0.13
N LYS A 305 -3.94 25.01 1.25
CA LYS A 305 -3.20 25.11 2.53
C LYS A 305 -2.13 24.03 2.70
N ASN A 306 -2.29 22.90 2.02
CA ASN A 306 -1.49 21.69 2.18
C ASN A 306 -1.07 21.13 0.81
N PRO A 307 -0.14 21.79 0.08
CA PRO A 307 0.24 21.37 -1.27
C PRO A 307 0.98 20.02 -1.34
N ARG A 308 1.54 19.56 -0.23
CA ARG A 308 2.12 18.21 -0.12
C ARG A 308 1.03 17.16 0.15
N TRP A 309 0.11 17.04 -0.79
CA TRP A 309 -1.01 16.10 -0.73
C TRP A 309 -1.17 15.34 -2.04
N ILE A 310 -1.31 14.01 -1.93
CA ILE A 310 -1.57 13.08 -3.04
C ILE A 310 -3.01 12.59 -2.91
N VAL A 311 -3.79 12.71 -3.98
CA VAL A 311 -5.16 12.18 -4.00
C VAL A 311 -5.11 10.66 -4.13
N ASN A 312 -5.78 9.99 -3.22
CA ASN A 312 -6.04 8.56 -3.25
C ASN A 312 -7.37 8.29 -2.54
N LEU A 313 -7.84 7.05 -2.63
CA LEU A 313 -8.91 6.59 -1.75
C LEU A 313 -8.34 6.25 -0.37
N GLY A 314 -9.20 6.21 0.64
CA GLY A 314 -8.85 5.76 1.99
C GLY A 314 -8.65 4.24 2.10
N HIS A 315 -8.83 3.50 1.01
CA HIS A 315 -8.52 2.08 0.81
C HIS A 315 -8.45 1.80 -0.70
N GLY A 316 -8.34 0.53 -1.08
CA GLY A 316 -8.36 0.14 -2.50
C GLY A 316 -9.73 0.33 -3.16
N VAL A 317 -9.73 0.59 -4.47
CA VAL A 317 -10.92 0.58 -5.30
C VAL A 317 -11.68 -0.73 -5.09
N LEU A 318 -13.00 -0.64 -4.90
CA LEU A 318 -13.86 -1.80 -4.76
C LEU A 318 -14.08 -2.45 -6.13
N ALA A 319 -14.20 -3.77 -6.14
CA ALA A 319 -14.22 -4.55 -7.38
C ALA A 319 -15.42 -4.28 -8.28
N ASP A 320 -16.51 -3.79 -7.70
CA ASP A 320 -17.78 -3.47 -8.31
C ASP A 320 -18.00 -1.95 -8.48
N SER A 321 -16.97 -1.13 -8.19
CA SER A 321 -17.04 0.32 -8.44
C SER A 321 -17.31 0.60 -9.92
N PRO A 322 -18.28 1.48 -10.26
CA PRO A 322 -18.54 1.86 -11.63
C PRO A 322 -17.30 2.51 -12.28
N LEU A 323 -16.84 1.95 -13.40
CA LEU A 323 -15.64 2.44 -14.09
C LEU A 323 -15.78 3.90 -14.51
N GLU A 324 -16.96 4.30 -14.96
CA GLU A 324 -17.28 5.68 -15.35
C GLU A 324 -17.11 6.66 -14.19
N ASN A 325 -17.37 6.26 -12.96
CA ASN A 325 -17.17 7.11 -11.78
C ASN A 325 -15.71 7.17 -11.35
N VAL A 326 -14.96 6.07 -11.52
CA VAL A 326 -13.49 6.07 -11.31
C VAL A 326 -12.83 7.01 -12.32
N GLN A 327 -13.22 6.91 -13.60
CA GLN A 327 -12.72 7.79 -14.65
C GLN A 327 -13.12 9.26 -14.37
N PHE A 328 -14.38 9.51 -14.00
CA PHE A 328 -14.85 10.85 -13.63
C PHE A 328 -14.03 11.44 -12.47
N LEU A 329 -13.74 10.68 -11.43
CA LEU A 329 -12.90 11.13 -10.33
C LEU A 329 -11.52 11.59 -10.81
N ILE A 330 -10.84 10.76 -11.62
CA ILE A 330 -9.50 11.06 -12.13
C ILE A 330 -9.53 12.29 -13.04
N ASP A 331 -10.47 12.35 -13.97
CA ASP A 331 -10.64 13.48 -14.90
C ASP A 331 -10.95 14.77 -14.15
N TRP A 332 -11.80 14.70 -13.12
CA TRP A 332 -12.12 15.86 -12.29
C TRP A 332 -10.87 16.42 -11.59
N ILE A 333 -10.06 15.55 -10.97
CA ILE A 333 -8.81 15.95 -10.30
C ILE A 333 -7.83 16.59 -11.29
N LYS A 334 -7.70 16.02 -12.49
CA LYS A 334 -6.73 16.48 -13.49
C LYS A 334 -7.13 17.76 -14.20
N ASN A 335 -8.42 17.96 -14.45
CA ASN A 335 -8.92 19.07 -15.28
C ASN A 335 -9.48 20.24 -14.46
N THR A 336 -9.65 20.07 -13.15
CA THR A 336 -10.14 21.13 -12.28
C THR A 336 -9.04 22.17 -11.99
N LYS A 337 -9.43 23.44 -11.91
CA LYS A 337 -8.56 24.52 -11.44
C LYS A 337 -8.47 24.47 -9.92
N TRP A 338 -7.28 24.17 -9.38
CA TRP A 338 -7.04 23.98 -7.95
C TRP A 338 -6.60 25.26 -7.21
N LYS A 339 -5.90 26.16 -7.91
CA LYS A 339 -5.38 27.44 -7.40
C LYS A 339 -6.12 28.64 -7.99
#